data_305bbf8871ac3d2341bb00fe3682dcd8
#
_entry.id   305bbf8871ac3d2341bb00fe3682dcd8
#
_cell.length_a   1.000
_cell.length_b   1.000
_cell.length_c   1.000
_cell.angle_alpha   90.00
_cell.angle_beta   90.00
_cell.angle_gamma   90.00
#
_symmetry.space_group_name_H-M   'P 1'
#
loop_
_entity.id
_entity.type
_entity.pdbx_description
1 polymer ?
#
loop_
_entity_poly.entity_id
_entity_poly.type
_entity_poly.pdbx_seq_one_letter_code
_entity_poly.pdbx_strand_id
1 'polypeptide(L)'
;MNALSQILGALIEAWGEVKVQKARVVLSLVGVVAAVAAMTIVIALGDLLLQSSRELAELYEGRSVTLRLNPESSSNASEEPAAGGPYQDASDPSSAAGAQTAKRPDEKDTLGEAMGTLAERTDIHYWSRFSSGGGEIVEARQARASGQFRGYPLTNIADMVDGAAFQGVDPSYAVIFRTRMLAGRWVVSSDADQRMVPVVISESLWNQLGRAPIDQVPIVLHTSEGTAMRVVGVTKSKSSFDMPTVFAHYDAARVSFPGMGSPSMFAWVGTENADQARETLPRALASILGEGWKVSVSGGEHEDIGEEQLGTISNVIMVIGGIIVFLGALGLLNVAIVTVRQRVREIGIRRAVGASAKRVFFAVFMESVVATFVAGVIGVGIAVVVVRFLPLEALNITLSDTPAFPAGAAIAGVAISTSIGALCGIIPALAAVRIKPIDAIRY
;
A
#
# COMPACT_ATOMS: atom_id res chain seq x y z
N MET A 1 45.08 -13.80 -23.91
CA MET A 1 44.31 -12.54 -23.85
C MET A 1 43.02 -12.83 -23.09
N ASN A 2 42.86 -12.22 -21.93
CA ASN A 2 41.77 -12.52 -21.01
C ASN A 2 40.45 -12.06 -21.58
N ALA A 3 39.37 -12.84 -21.38
CA ALA A 3 38.00 -12.51 -21.83
C ALA A 3 37.56 -11.09 -21.40
N LEU A 4 38.03 -10.62 -20.23
CA LEU A 4 37.82 -9.27 -19.73
C LEU A 4 38.40 -8.18 -20.63
N SER A 5 39.61 -8.38 -21.22
CA SER A 5 40.20 -7.38 -22.10
C SER A 5 39.51 -7.32 -23.48
N GLN A 6 38.90 -8.40 -23.91
CA GLN A 6 38.08 -8.44 -25.14
C GLN A 6 36.73 -7.73 -24.93
N ILE A 7 36.12 -7.91 -23.76
CA ILE A 7 34.88 -7.21 -23.40
C ILE A 7 35.14 -5.70 -23.24
N LEU A 8 36.21 -5.31 -22.55
CA LEU A 8 36.59 -3.91 -22.39
C LEU A 8 36.92 -3.23 -23.72
N GLY A 9 37.62 -3.93 -24.60
CA GLY A 9 37.91 -3.42 -25.95
C GLY A 9 36.68 -3.22 -26.81
N ALA A 10 35.75 -4.17 -26.77
CA ALA A 10 34.45 -4.06 -27.44
C ALA A 10 33.57 -2.94 -26.89
N LEU A 11 33.62 -2.69 -25.56
CA LEU A 11 32.91 -1.60 -24.91
C LEU A 11 33.42 -0.22 -25.34
N ILE A 12 34.75 -0.05 -25.40
CA ILE A 12 35.38 1.21 -25.82
C ILE A 12 35.13 1.47 -27.33
N GLU A 13 35.19 0.43 -28.17
CA GLU A 13 34.89 0.52 -29.59
C GLU A 13 33.42 0.87 -29.85
N ALA A 14 32.49 0.24 -29.14
CA ALA A 14 31.06 0.53 -29.20
C ALA A 14 30.72 1.99 -28.77
N TRP A 15 31.38 2.48 -27.70
CA TRP A 15 31.22 3.88 -27.26
C TRP A 15 31.75 4.89 -28.28
N GLY A 16 32.85 4.56 -29.00
CA GLY A 16 33.40 5.40 -30.06
C GLY A 16 32.46 5.51 -31.26
N GLU A 17 31.79 4.43 -31.66
CA GLU A 17 30.87 4.40 -32.81
C GLU A 17 29.55 5.18 -32.54
N VAL A 18 29.02 5.09 -31.32
CA VAL A 18 27.87 5.91 -30.91
C VAL A 18 28.12 7.40 -31.09
N LYS A 19 29.38 7.84 -30.95
CA LYS A 19 29.77 9.25 -31.06
C LYS A 19 29.79 9.77 -32.50
N VAL A 20 29.97 8.91 -33.51
CA VAL A 20 30.12 9.27 -34.91
C VAL A 20 28.79 9.42 -35.67
N GLN A 21 27.75 8.64 -35.30
CA GLN A 21 26.41 8.69 -35.92
C GLN A 21 25.30 9.08 -34.93
N LYS A 22 25.53 10.16 -34.16
CA LYS A 22 24.70 10.56 -33.01
C LYS A 22 23.21 10.65 -33.33
N ALA A 23 22.82 11.31 -34.41
CA ALA A 23 21.40 11.61 -34.68
C ALA A 23 20.57 10.34 -34.93
N ARG A 24 21.09 9.36 -35.66
CA ARG A 24 20.37 8.15 -36.01
C ARG A 24 20.30 7.17 -34.84
N VAL A 25 21.42 7.00 -34.13
CA VAL A 25 21.48 6.16 -32.92
C VAL A 25 20.56 6.73 -31.84
N VAL A 26 20.57 8.04 -31.63
CA VAL A 26 19.67 8.69 -30.68
C VAL A 26 18.21 8.46 -31.06
N LEU A 27 17.83 8.64 -32.35
CA LEU A 27 16.45 8.46 -32.78
C LEU A 27 15.97 7.01 -32.61
N SER A 28 16.84 6.03 -32.85
CA SER A 28 16.53 4.61 -32.64
C SER A 28 16.40 4.24 -31.18
N LEU A 29 17.21 4.87 -30.31
CA LEU A 29 17.17 4.62 -28.87
C LEU A 29 16.01 5.31 -28.17
N VAL A 30 15.48 6.42 -28.70
CA VAL A 30 14.32 7.12 -28.12
C VAL A 30 13.11 6.19 -27.94
N GLY A 31 12.83 5.34 -28.94
CA GLY A 31 11.75 4.34 -28.86
C GLY A 31 11.97 3.33 -27.72
N VAL A 32 13.22 2.87 -27.57
CA VAL A 32 13.58 1.93 -26.49
C VAL A 32 13.53 2.62 -25.14
N VAL A 33 14.07 3.83 -25.01
CA VAL A 33 14.02 4.64 -23.79
C VAL A 33 12.56 4.87 -23.36
N ALA A 34 11.69 5.25 -24.31
CA ALA A 34 10.29 5.46 -24.04
C ALA A 34 9.56 4.17 -23.58
N ALA A 35 9.84 3.04 -24.26
CA ALA A 35 9.28 1.75 -23.90
C ALA A 35 9.73 1.30 -22.49
N VAL A 36 11.03 1.45 -22.18
CA VAL A 36 11.57 1.11 -20.86
C VAL A 36 11.04 2.05 -19.77
N ALA A 37 10.97 3.35 -20.06
CA ALA A 37 10.39 4.32 -19.12
C ALA A 37 8.92 3.98 -18.82
N ALA A 38 8.10 3.76 -19.85
CA ALA A 38 6.69 3.40 -19.69
C ALA A 38 6.51 2.10 -18.88
N MET A 39 7.27 1.07 -19.22
CA MET A 39 7.24 -0.20 -18.50
C MET A 39 7.67 -0.04 -17.03
N THR A 40 8.76 0.69 -16.78
CA THR A 40 9.26 0.91 -15.42
C THR A 40 8.27 1.71 -14.58
N ILE A 41 7.56 2.70 -15.19
CA ILE A 41 6.47 3.43 -14.54
C ILE A 41 5.33 2.49 -14.17
N VAL A 42 4.91 1.61 -15.09
CA VAL A 42 3.82 0.66 -14.84
C VAL A 42 4.17 -0.31 -13.70
N ILE A 43 5.40 -0.84 -13.68
CA ILE A 43 5.87 -1.72 -12.59
C ILE A 43 5.91 -0.92 -11.26
N ALA A 44 6.48 0.28 -11.28
CA ALA A 44 6.60 1.11 -10.08
C ALA A 44 5.23 1.50 -9.50
N LEU A 45 4.27 1.87 -10.36
CA LEU A 45 2.89 2.15 -9.93
C LEU A 45 2.20 0.90 -9.38
N GLY A 46 2.47 -0.26 -9.97
CA GLY A 46 1.99 -1.53 -9.44
C GLY A 46 2.51 -1.81 -8.05
N ASP A 47 3.81 -1.70 -7.84
CA ASP A 47 4.44 -1.88 -6.52
C ASP A 47 3.89 -0.88 -5.48
N LEU A 48 3.72 0.39 -5.87
CA LEU A 48 3.14 1.42 -5.00
C LEU A 48 1.67 1.16 -4.67
N LEU A 49 0.89 0.66 -5.63
CA LEU A 49 -0.50 0.26 -5.39
C LEU A 49 -0.59 -0.92 -4.42
N LEU A 50 0.26 -1.94 -4.60
CA LEU A 50 0.35 -3.08 -3.69
C LEU A 50 0.76 -2.63 -2.28
N GLN A 51 1.75 -1.73 -2.17
CA GLN A 51 2.15 -1.17 -0.89
C GLN A 51 1.00 -0.39 -0.23
N SER A 52 0.32 0.47 -0.99
CA SER A 52 -0.84 1.23 -0.50
C SER A 52 -1.95 0.31 -0.01
N SER A 53 -2.25 -0.76 -0.76
CA SER A 53 -3.28 -1.74 -0.37
C SER A 53 -2.91 -2.47 0.94
N ARG A 54 -1.64 -2.85 1.09
CA ARG A 54 -1.15 -3.47 2.34
C ARG A 54 -1.19 -2.49 3.51
N GLU A 55 -0.77 -1.24 3.32
CA GLU A 55 -0.85 -0.22 4.36
C GLU A 55 -2.30 0.06 4.77
N LEU A 56 -3.24 0.10 3.80
CA LEU A 56 -4.66 0.24 4.10
C LEU A 56 -5.21 -0.97 4.86
N ALA A 57 -4.88 -2.18 4.44
CA ALA A 57 -5.27 -3.39 5.15
C ALA A 57 -4.78 -3.36 6.61
N GLU A 58 -3.51 -3.02 6.85
CA GLU A 58 -2.96 -2.88 8.20
C GLU A 58 -3.66 -1.77 9.03
N LEU A 59 -4.13 -0.70 8.40
CA LEU A 59 -4.87 0.37 9.08
C LEU A 59 -6.29 -0.04 9.47
N TYR A 60 -6.95 -0.92 8.69
CA TYR A 60 -8.34 -1.33 8.94
C TYR A 60 -8.45 -2.64 9.72
N GLU A 61 -7.58 -3.59 9.46
CA GLU A 61 -7.63 -4.93 10.04
C GLU A 61 -6.54 -5.17 11.10
N GLY A 62 -5.60 -4.23 11.21
CA GLY A 62 -4.43 -4.34 12.09
C GLY A 62 -3.21 -4.91 11.37
N ARG A 63 -2.10 -5.00 12.08
CA ARG A 63 -0.87 -5.61 11.56
C ARG A 63 -1.11 -7.05 11.12
N SER A 64 -0.29 -7.56 10.24
CA SER A 64 -0.33 -8.96 9.82
C SER A 64 -0.48 -9.89 11.03
N VAL A 65 -1.41 -10.84 10.95
CA VAL A 65 -1.72 -11.78 12.02
C VAL A 65 -2.36 -11.13 13.27
N THR A 66 -3.12 -10.08 13.09
CA THR A 66 -4.02 -9.59 14.14
C THR A 66 -5.31 -10.40 14.10
N LEU A 67 -5.61 -11.09 15.18
CA LEU A 67 -6.87 -11.82 15.35
C LEU A 67 -7.89 -10.94 16.07
N ARG A 68 -9.12 -10.94 15.59
CA ARG A 68 -10.26 -10.35 16.26
C ARG A 68 -11.14 -11.46 16.84
N LEU A 69 -11.24 -11.50 18.15
CA LEU A 69 -12.10 -12.43 18.90
C LEU A 69 -13.43 -11.73 19.22
N ASN A 70 -14.53 -12.30 18.75
CA ASN A 70 -15.87 -11.78 18.98
C ASN A 70 -16.67 -12.78 19.86
N PRO A 71 -16.89 -12.49 21.13
CA PRO A 71 -17.72 -13.33 21.97
C PRO A 71 -19.21 -13.08 21.67
N GLU A 72 -19.93 -14.18 21.43
CA GLU A 72 -21.37 -14.20 21.16
C GLU A 72 -22.09 -15.06 22.18
N SER A 73 -23.17 -14.54 22.75
CA SER A 73 -24.02 -15.34 23.64
C SER A 73 -24.90 -16.28 22.83
N SER A 74 -24.98 -17.55 23.23
CA SER A 74 -25.84 -18.55 22.58
C SER A 74 -27.33 -18.22 22.66
N SER A 75 -27.74 -17.33 23.55
CA SER A 75 -29.12 -16.83 23.63
C SER A 75 -29.50 -15.90 22.46
N ASN A 76 -28.52 -15.30 21.77
CA ASN A 76 -28.74 -14.42 20.61
C ASN A 76 -28.54 -15.16 19.26
N ALA A 77 -28.25 -16.47 19.28
CA ALA A 77 -27.96 -17.25 18.07
C ALA A 77 -29.22 -17.61 17.24
N SER A 78 -30.38 -17.07 17.54
CA SER A 78 -31.62 -17.29 16.76
C SER A 78 -31.89 -16.25 15.67
N GLU A 79 -31.06 -15.23 15.52
CA GLU A 79 -31.06 -14.38 14.35
C GLU A 79 -29.89 -14.78 13.43
N GLU A 80 -30.22 -15.33 12.24
CA GLU A 80 -29.23 -15.61 11.20
C GLU A 80 -28.36 -14.36 10.97
N PRO A 81 -27.04 -14.51 10.91
CA PRO A 81 -26.19 -13.40 10.51
C PRO A 81 -26.55 -13.06 9.07
N ALA A 82 -27.17 -11.92 8.84
CA ALA A 82 -27.28 -11.35 7.52
C ALA A 82 -25.87 -11.33 6.94
N ALA A 83 -25.69 -11.96 5.77
CA ALA A 83 -24.42 -11.99 5.03
C ALA A 83 -24.06 -10.56 4.62
N GLY A 84 -23.51 -9.80 5.56
CA GLY A 84 -22.98 -8.47 5.39
C GLY A 84 -21.49 -8.57 5.09
N GLY A 85 -21.11 -8.10 3.91
CA GLY A 85 -19.71 -7.93 3.52
C GLY A 85 -18.98 -6.99 4.51
N PRO A 86 -17.67 -6.79 4.36
CA PRO A 86 -16.81 -6.04 5.31
C PRO A 86 -17.14 -4.55 5.47
N TYR A 87 -18.18 -4.07 4.80
CA TYR A 87 -18.73 -2.72 4.92
C TYR A 87 -20.17 -2.80 5.42
N GLN A 88 -20.35 -3.02 6.72
CA GLN A 88 -21.63 -2.63 7.32
C GLN A 88 -21.66 -1.10 7.39
N ASP A 89 -22.51 -0.55 6.55
CA ASP A 89 -22.78 0.88 6.46
C ASP A 89 -23.31 1.36 7.81
N ALA A 90 -22.48 2.10 8.56
CA ALA A 90 -22.84 2.67 9.85
C ALA A 90 -23.95 3.77 9.72
N SER A 91 -24.44 4.01 8.50
CA SER A 91 -25.48 4.99 8.19
C SER A 91 -26.88 4.40 8.14
N ASP A 92 -27.06 3.07 8.24
CA ASP A 92 -28.40 2.47 8.25
C ASP A 92 -29.00 2.47 9.68
N PRO A 93 -30.04 3.29 9.93
CA PRO A 93 -30.70 3.29 11.23
C PRO A 93 -31.37 1.96 11.60
N SER A 94 -31.52 1.02 10.65
CA SER A 94 -32.05 -0.32 10.91
C SER A 94 -31.01 -1.26 11.53
N SER A 95 -29.70 -0.99 11.38
CA SER A 95 -28.64 -1.74 12.04
C SER A 95 -28.52 -1.41 13.55
N ALA A 96 -29.16 -0.32 13.99
CA ALA A 96 -29.27 0.07 15.41
C ALA A 96 -30.30 -0.74 16.20
N ALA A 97 -31.08 -1.63 15.59
CA ALA A 97 -32.10 -2.43 16.26
C ALA A 97 -31.52 -3.50 17.22
N GLY A 98 -30.22 -3.67 17.27
CA GLY A 98 -29.50 -4.44 18.30
C GLY A 98 -28.93 -3.56 19.43
N ALA A 99 -29.27 -2.28 19.52
CA ALA A 99 -28.79 -1.38 20.56
C ALA A 99 -29.28 -1.90 21.92
N GLN A 100 -28.47 -2.71 22.56
CA GLN A 100 -28.64 -3.03 23.96
C GLN A 100 -28.67 -1.69 24.74
N THR A 101 -29.71 -1.48 25.52
CA THR A 101 -29.84 -0.35 26.44
C THR A 101 -28.50 -0.01 27.08
N ALA A 102 -28.14 1.28 27.06
CA ALA A 102 -26.91 1.79 27.66
C ALA A 102 -26.62 1.08 28.97
N LYS A 103 -25.52 0.35 29.06
CA LYS A 103 -25.13 -0.40 30.26
C LYS A 103 -25.02 0.60 31.40
N ARG A 104 -25.62 0.28 32.56
CA ARG A 104 -25.47 1.11 33.73
C ARG A 104 -24.01 1.14 34.18
N PRO A 105 -23.51 2.27 34.70
CA PRO A 105 -22.14 2.41 35.17
C PRO A 105 -21.68 1.32 36.15
N ASP A 106 -22.63 0.76 36.90
CA ASP A 106 -22.38 -0.24 37.94
C ASP A 106 -22.35 -1.70 37.42
N GLU A 107 -22.60 -1.93 36.13
CA GLU A 107 -22.60 -3.28 35.57
C GLU A 107 -21.17 -3.76 35.35
N LYS A 108 -20.84 -4.87 36.00
CA LYS A 108 -19.50 -5.50 35.89
C LYS A 108 -19.17 -5.88 34.44
N ASP A 109 -17.99 -5.48 33.98
CA ASP A 109 -17.50 -5.82 32.62
C ASP A 109 -16.93 -7.24 32.54
N THR A 110 -17.82 -8.22 32.57
CA THR A 110 -17.42 -9.64 32.54
C THR A 110 -16.66 -10.01 31.26
N LEU A 111 -17.02 -9.41 30.11
CA LEU A 111 -16.36 -9.67 28.82
C LEU A 111 -14.97 -9.05 28.78
N GLY A 112 -14.83 -7.78 29.15
CA GLY A 112 -13.54 -7.11 29.18
C GLY A 112 -12.57 -7.71 30.18
N GLU A 113 -13.05 -8.13 31.36
CA GLU A 113 -12.24 -8.85 32.36
C GLU A 113 -11.78 -10.23 31.85
N ALA A 114 -12.65 -10.96 31.14
CA ALA A 114 -12.28 -12.25 30.55
C ALA A 114 -11.21 -12.10 29.47
N MET A 115 -11.30 -11.03 28.63
CA MET A 115 -10.28 -10.72 27.62
C MET A 115 -8.92 -10.38 28.26
N GLY A 116 -8.92 -9.58 29.34
CA GLY A 116 -7.72 -9.28 30.11
C GLY A 116 -7.10 -10.55 30.71
N THR A 117 -7.91 -11.40 31.32
CA THR A 117 -7.46 -12.70 31.85
C THR A 117 -6.88 -13.61 30.78
N LEU A 118 -7.48 -13.63 29.58
CA LEU A 118 -6.94 -14.38 28.44
C LEU A 118 -5.55 -13.87 28.07
N ALA A 119 -5.41 -12.55 27.90
CA ALA A 119 -4.14 -11.93 27.51
C ALA A 119 -3.02 -12.22 28.51
N GLU A 120 -3.30 -12.14 29.81
CA GLU A 120 -2.36 -12.50 30.86
C GLU A 120 -1.95 -13.96 30.83
N ARG A 121 -2.90 -14.90 30.61
CA ARG A 121 -2.64 -16.33 30.57
C ARG A 121 -1.85 -16.77 29.34
N THR A 122 -1.98 -16.04 28.23
CA THR A 122 -1.37 -16.39 26.96
C THR A 122 -0.16 -15.54 26.62
N ASP A 123 0.23 -14.62 27.52
CA ASP A 123 1.37 -13.70 27.36
C ASP A 123 1.31 -12.87 26.07
N ILE A 124 0.10 -12.44 25.70
CA ILE A 124 -0.10 -11.57 24.53
C ILE A 124 0.25 -10.14 24.92
N HIS A 125 1.37 -9.65 24.42
CA HIS A 125 1.87 -8.31 24.75
C HIS A 125 1.05 -7.18 24.11
N TYR A 126 0.58 -7.37 22.87
CA TYR A 126 -0.19 -6.37 22.14
C TYR A 126 -1.61 -6.83 21.91
N TRP A 127 -2.51 -6.37 22.74
CA TRP A 127 -3.93 -6.63 22.65
C TRP A 127 -4.74 -5.40 23.04
N SER A 128 -5.96 -5.33 22.56
CA SER A 128 -6.87 -4.23 22.88
C SER A 128 -8.30 -4.74 22.90
N ARG A 129 -9.04 -4.37 23.92
CA ARG A 129 -10.50 -4.40 23.88
C ARG A 129 -10.95 -3.34 22.88
N PHE A 130 -12.00 -3.63 22.20
CA PHE A 130 -12.60 -2.74 21.22
C PHE A 130 -14.11 -2.80 21.35
N SER A 131 -14.74 -1.65 21.53
CA SER A 131 -16.18 -1.51 21.36
C SER A 131 -16.46 -0.26 20.53
N SER A 132 -17.55 -0.27 19.78
CA SER A 132 -17.93 0.86 18.95
C SER A 132 -19.38 1.23 19.16
N GLY A 133 -19.67 2.52 19.03
CA GLY A 133 -21.00 3.10 19.05
C GLY A 133 -21.04 4.29 18.12
N GLY A 134 -22.23 4.83 17.90
CA GLY A 134 -22.42 6.05 17.15
C GLY A 134 -23.00 7.15 18.02
N GLY A 135 -22.68 8.38 17.69
CA GLY A 135 -23.26 9.52 18.40
C GLY A 135 -23.03 10.84 17.68
N GLU A 136 -23.69 11.87 18.14
CA GLU A 136 -23.57 13.20 17.59
C GLU A 136 -22.71 14.09 18.49
N ILE A 137 -21.84 14.89 17.89
CA ILE A 137 -21.01 15.89 18.56
C ILE A 137 -21.62 17.26 18.33
N VAL A 138 -21.99 17.92 19.41
CA VAL A 138 -22.70 19.21 19.36
C VAL A 138 -21.91 20.29 18.66
N GLU A 139 -20.60 20.38 18.93
CA GLU A 139 -19.72 21.39 18.34
C GLU A 139 -19.51 21.15 16.84
N ALA A 140 -19.39 19.89 16.39
CA ALA A 140 -19.28 19.57 14.97
C ALA A 140 -20.56 19.92 14.21
N ARG A 141 -21.73 19.64 14.79
CA ARG A 141 -23.03 20.03 14.23
C ARG A 141 -23.16 21.54 14.13
N GLN A 142 -22.78 22.29 15.17
CA GLN A 142 -22.81 23.75 15.19
C GLN A 142 -21.87 24.36 14.18
N ALA A 143 -20.65 23.81 14.04
CA ALA A 143 -19.67 24.25 13.05
C ALA A 143 -20.20 24.09 11.63
N ARG A 144 -20.84 22.96 11.31
CA ARG A 144 -21.48 22.74 10.01
C ARG A 144 -22.65 23.68 9.76
N ALA A 145 -23.52 23.85 10.72
CA ALA A 145 -24.70 24.72 10.63
C ALA A 145 -24.31 26.20 10.42
N SER A 146 -23.19 26.66 10.97
CA SER A 146 -22.69 28.03 10.83
C SER A 146 -21.93 28.29 9.52
N GLY A 147 -21.70 27.24 8.70
CA GLY A 147 -20.88 27.35 7.49
C GLY A 147 -19.41 27.68 7.77
N GLN A 148 -18.95 27.57 9.01
CA GLN A 148 -17.58 27.93 9.43
C GLN A 148 -16.55 26.86 9.10
N PHE A 149 -16.66 26.22 7.97
CA PHE A 149 -15.57 25.42 7.41
C PHE A 149 -14.51 26.37 6.83
N ARG A 150 -13.76 26.99 7.71
CA ARG A 150 -12.73 27.97 7.30
C ARG A 150 -11.66 27.26 6.46
N GLY A 151 -11.73 27.42 5.13
CA GLY A 151 -10.63 27.26 4.22
C GLY A 151 -10.41 25.86 3.65
N TYR A 152 -11.22 24.87 4.00
CA TYR A 152 -11.13 23.55 3.39
C TYR A 152 -12.37 23.30 2.53
N PRO A 153 -12.20 22.98 1.23
CA PRO A 153 -13.33 22.51 0.44
C PRO A 153 -13.80 21.17 1.04
N LEU A 154 -15.11 21.04 1.25
CA LEU A 154 -15.75 19.75 1.61
C LEU A 154 -15.61 18.81 0.42
N THR A 155 -14.45 18.22 0.28
CA THR A 155 -14.13 17.32 -0.85
C THR A 155 -14.37 15.86 -0.47
N ASN A 156 -14.43 15.55 0.82
CA ASN A 156 -14.57 14.19 1.31
C ASN A 156 -16.00 13.92 1.74
N ILE A 157 -16.54 12.77 1.36
CA ILE A 157 -17.86 12.29 1.80
C ILE A 157 -17.91 12.21 3.33
N ALA A 158 -16.82 11.84 3.98
CA ALA A 158 -16.68 11.78 5.43
C ALA A 158 -16.92 13.13 6.13
N ASP A 159 -16.57 14.25 5.49
CA ASP A 159 -16.80 15.60 6.05
C ASP A 159 -18.28 16.02 5.96
N MET A 160 -19.09 15.30 5.18
CA MET A 160 -20.51 15.55 4.97
C MET A 160 -21.40 14.69 5.89
N VAL A 161 -20.84 13.68 6.54
CA VAL A 161 -21.59 12.74 7.38
C VAL A 161 -21.95 13.39 8.71
N ASP A 162 -23.23 13.29 9.08
CA ASP A 162 -23.73 13.66 10.40
C ASP A 162 -23.39 12.56 11.40
N GLY A 163 -22.78 12.96 12.52
CA GLY A 163 -22.39 12.04 13.58
C GLY A 163 -20.91 11.68 13.55
N ALA A 164 -20.51 10.93 14.56
CA ALA A 164 -19.17 10.39 14.73
C ALA A 164 -19.24 8.96 15.26
N ALA A 165 -18.28 8.13 14.86
CA ALA A 165 -18.08 6.83 15.46
C ALA A 165 -17.34 7.02 16.80
N PHE A 166 -17.87 6.49 17.88
CA PHE A 166 -17.19 6.42 19.18
C PHE A 166 -16.54 5.04 19.29
N GLN A 167 -15.25 5.01 19.60
CA GLN A 167 -14.49 3.79 19.74
C GLN A 167 -13.81 3.76 21.13
N GLY A 168 -14.18 2.76 21.92
CA GLY A 168 -13.51 2.41 23.15
C GLY A 168 -12.36 1.46 22.88
N VAL A 169 -11.12 1.86 23.21
CA VAL A 169 -9.89 1.12 22.88
C VAL A 169 -8.90 1.13 24.03
N ASP A 170 -8.02 0.13 24.11
CA ASP A 170 -6.88 0.16 25.02
C ASP A 170 -5.65 0.80 24.36
N PRO A 171 -4.63 1.23 25.12
CA PRO A 171 -3.46 1.92 24.59
C PRO A 171 -2.74 1.17 23.46
N SER A 172 -2.69 -0.16 23.50
CA SER A 172 -2.04 -0.99 22.49
C SER A 172 -2.70 -0.94 21.10
N TYR A 173 -3.96 -0.47 21.01
CA TYR A 173 -4.66 -0.31 19.73
C TYR A 173 -3.84 0.48 18.71
N ALA A 174 -3.20 1.59 19.13
CA ALA A 174 -2.39 2.40 18.24
C ALA A 174 -1.20 1.62 17.64
N VAL A 175 -0.63 0.69 18.39
CA VAL A 175 0.48 -0.15 17.91
C VAL A 175 -0.03 -1.20 16.93
N ILE A 176 -1.17 -1.83 17.24
CA ILE A 176 -1.79 -2.88 16.40
C ILE A 176 -2.19 -2.30 15.04
N PHE A 177 -2.83 -1.12 15.03
CA PHE A 177 -3.36 -0.48 13.83
C PHE A 177 -2.45 0.60 13.24
N ARG A 178 -1.19 0.68 13.66
CA ARG A 178 -0.20 1.70 13.20
C ARG A 178 -0.78 3.12 13.19
N THR A 179 -1.59 3.46 14.19
CA THR A 179 -2.27 4.74 14.25
C THR A 179 -1.26 5.89 14.29
N ARG A 180 -1.33 6.79 13.30
CA ARG A 180 -0.41 7.92 13.18
C ARG A 180 -1.00 9.16 13.85
N MET A 181 -0.27 9.74 14.81
CA MET A 181 -0.64 10.99 15.45
C MET A 181 -0.25 12.19 14.60
N LEU A 182 -1.16 13.13 14.42
CA LEU A 182 -0.91 14.44 13.80
C LEU A 182 -0.54 15.48 14.85
N ALA A 183 -1.18 15.42 16.04
CA ALA A 183 -0.94 16.33 17.14
C ALA A 183 -1.30 15.67 18.48
N GLY A 184 -0.68 16.13 19.57
CA GLY A 184 -0.98 15.64 20.91
C GLY A 184 -0.48 14.22 21.18
N ARG A 185 -1.23 13.45 21.99
CA ARG A 185 -0.90 12.09 22.42
C ARG A 185 -2.02 11.09 22.18
N TRP A 186 -1.67 9.83 22.13
CA TRP A 186 -2.64 8.73 22.15
C TRP A 186 -3.24 8.51 23.54
N VAL A 187 -4.30 7.71 23.61
CA VAL A 187 -4.93 7.22 24.84
C VAL A 187 -3.92 6.45 25.69
N VAL A 188 -3.93 6.68 26.99
CA VAL A 188 -3.10 5.99 27.97
C VAL A 188 -3.96 5.40 29.08
N SER A 189 -3.42 4.42 29.83
CA SER A 189 -4.18 3.72 30.88
C SER A 189 -4.75 4.64 31.96
N SER A 190 -4.06 5.74 32.28
CA SER A 190 -4.55 6.72 33.25
C SER A 190 -5.75 7.56 32.79
N ASP A 191 -6.16 7.42 31.52
CA ASP A 191 -7.34 8.12 30.99
C ASP A 191 -8.66 7.42 31.37
N ALA A 192 -8.60 6.20 31.92
CA ALA A 192 -9.76 5.43 32.35
C ALA A 192 -10.60 6.14 33.44
N ASP A 193 -9.94 6.79 34.41
CA ASP A 193 -10.55 7.28 35.63
C ASP A 193 -10.79 8.81 35.66
N GLN A 194 -10.60 9.48 34.50
CA GLN A 194 -10.74 10.93 34.45
C GLN A 194 -12.20 11.37 34.36
N ARG A 195 -12.60 12.36 35.16
CA ARG A 195 -13.97 12.90 35.15
C ARG A 195 -14.43 13.46 33.80
N MET A 196 -13.52 14.14 33.08
CA MET A 196 -13.74 14.59 31.72
C MET A 196 -12.97 13.62 30.83
N VAL A 197 -13.68 12.89 29.99
CA VAL A 197 -13.11 11.82 29.18
C VAL A 197 -12.05 12.38 28.22
N PRO A 198 -10.76 11.98 28.36
CA PRO A 198 -9.75 12.34 27.38
C PRO A 198 -10.02 11.56 26.10
N VAL A 199 -10.08 12.26 24.97
CA VAL A 199 -10.37 11.64 23.67
C VAL A 199 -9.32 12.02 22.62
N VAL A 200 -9.09 11.10 21.71
CA VAL A 200 -8.33 11.32 20.49
C VAL A 200 -9.31 11.36 19.34
N ILE A 201 -9.23 12.37 18.48
CA ILE A 201 -10.15 12.54 17.36
C ILE A 201 -9.47 12.25 16.03
N SER A 202 -10.23 11.82 15.03
CA SER A 202 -9.73 11.66 13.67
C SER A 202 -9.50 13.02 12.99
N GLU A 203 -8.63 13.05 11.98
CA GLU A 203 -8.38 14.23 11.14
C GLU A 203 -9.66 14.74 10.49
N SER A 204 -10.57 13.86 10.09
CA SER A 204 -11.88 14.20 9.53
C SER A 204 -12.69 15.05 10.52
N LEU A 205 -12.80 14.62 11.78
CA LEU A 205 -13.49 15.41 12.82
C LEU A 205 -12.76 16.72 13.12
N TRP A 206 -11.43 16.70 13.18
CA TRP A 206 -10.64 17.90 13.41
C TRP A 206 -10.83 18.95 12.29
N ASN A 207 -10.97 18.50 11.02
CA ASN A 207 -11.30 19.37 9.90
C ASN A 207 -12.66 20.04 10.09
N GLN A 208 -13.69 19.28 10.51
CA GLN A 208 -15.03 19.83 10.83
C GLN A 208 -14.96 20.88 11.93
N LEU A 209 -14.03 20.77 12.86
CA LEU A 209 -13.80 21.73 13.95
C LEU A 209 -12.86 22.88 13.57
N GLY A 210 -12.53 23.04 12.27
CA GLY A 210 -11.68 24.13 11.77
C GLY A 210 -10.21 24.01 12.12
N ARG A 211 -9.69 22.81 12.40
CA ARG A 211 -8.29 22.52 12.77
C ARG A 211 -7.77 23.36 13.92
N ALA A 212 -8.59 23.57 14.95
CA ALA A 212 -8.17 24.35 16.13
C ALA A 212 -6.91 23.73 16.78
N PRO A 213 -5.90 24.56 17.15
CA PRO A 213 -4.67 24.06 17.77
C PRO A 213 -4.93 23.48 19.15
N ILE A 214 -4.69 22.19 19.32
CA ILE A 214 -4.94 21.48 20.59
C ILE A 214 -3.95 21.83 21.71
N ASP A 215 -2.77 22.36 21.33
CA ASP A 215 -1.69 22.69 22.28
C ASP A 215 -1.89 24.05 22.95
N GLN A 216 -2.69 24.93 22.36
CA GLN A 216 -2.86 26.30 22.82
C GLN A 216 -4.12 26.49 23.68
N VAL A 217 -5.22 25.83 23.29
CA VAL A 217 -6.49 25.91 24.00
C VAL A 217 -7.08 24.52 24.12
N PRO A 218 -7.48 24.10 25.32
CA PRO A 218 -8.17 22.81 25.50
C PRO A 218 -9.47 22.80 24.68
N ILE A 219 -9.58 21.86 23.76
CA ILE A 219 -10.80 21.63 22.98
C ILE A 219 -11.69 20.71 23.82
N VAL A 220 -12.85 21.20 24.20
CA VAL A 220 -13.87 20.41 24.88
C VAL A 220 -15.02 20.17 23.89
N LEU A 221 -15.42 18.93 23.77
CA LEU A 221 -16.53 18.48 22.94
C LEU A 221 -17.62 17.89 23.81
N HIS A 222 -18.86 17.99 23.34
CA HIS A 222 -20.01 17.44 24.04
C HIS A 222 -20.78 16.49 23.12
N THR A 223 -21.20 15.36 23.65
CA THR A 223 -22.20 14.52 22.99
C THR A 223 -23.57 15.17 23.08
N SER A 224 -24.52 14.77 22.24
CA SER A 224 -25.92 15.17 22.31
C SER A 224 -26.56 14.87 23.69
N GLU A 225 -26.01 13.93 24.43
CA GLU A 225 -26.46 13.54 25.78
C GLU A 225 -25.77 14.31 26.90
N GLY A 226 -24.86 15.23 26.56
CA GLY A 226 -24.20 16.11 27.52
C GLY A 226 -22.89 15.59 28.11
N THR A 227 -22.35 14.46 27.64
CA THR A 227 -21.05 13.97 28.09
C THR A 227 -19.94 14.90 27.57
N ALA A 228 -19.15 15.45 28.52
CA ALA A 228 -18.00 16.32 28.18
C ALA A 228 -16.73 15.52 27.92
N MET A 229 -16.08 15.80 26.80
CA MET A 229 -14.86 15.15 26.34
C MET A 229 -13.76 16.19 26.12
N ARG A 230 -12.53 15.90 26.54
CA ARG A 230 -11.37 16.75 26.29
C ARG A 230 -10.48 16.13 25.20
N VAL A 231 -10.28 16.84 24.10
CA VAL A 231 -9.37 16.40 23.03
C VAL A 231 -7.94 16.46 23.55
N VAL A 232 -7.24 15.33 23.51
CA VAL A 232 -5.82 15.19 23.90
C VAL A 232 -4.92 14.84 22.74
N GLY A 233 -5.48 14.48 21.58
CA GLY A 233 -4.73 14.15 20.39
C GLY A 233 -5.60 14.11 19.14
N VAL A 234 -4.91 14.12 17.99
CA VAL A 234 -5.52 14.01 16.66
C VAL A 234 -4.77 12.93 15.89
N THR A 235 -5.51 11.99 15.30
CA THR A 235 -4.95 10.95 14.43
C THR A 235 -5.17 11.30 12.97
N LYS A 236 -4.26 10.86 12.11
CA LYS A 236 -4.46 10.92 10.66
C LYS A 236 -5.64 10.00 10.27
N SER A 237 -6.49 10.48 9.36
CA SER A 237 -7.55 9.64 8.78
C SER A 237 -6.94 8.51 7.96
N LYS A 238 -7.56 7.34 8.02
CA LYS A 238 -7.09 6.13 7.31
C LYS A 238 -7.26 6.26 5.79
N SER A 239 -8.35 6.91 5.38
CA SER A 239 -8.64 7.22 3.97
C SER A 239 -9.40 8.54 3.84
N SER A 240 -9.60 8.98 2.59
CA SER A 240 -10.43 10.16 2.28
C SER A 240 -11.92 9.94 2.59
N PHE A 241 -12.35 8.69 2.78
CA PHE A 241 -13.72 8.31 3.11
C PHE A 241 -13.89 7.95 4.59
N ASP A 242 -12.86 8.20 5.41
CA ASP A 242 -12.89 7.83 6.83
C ASP A 242 -13.87 8.69 7.60
N MET A 243 -14.78 8.04 8.30
CA MET A 243 -15.80 8.74 9.08
C MET A 243 -15.20 9.49 10.27
N PRO A 244 -15.81 10.61 10.71
CA PRO A 244 -15.43 11.25 11.95
C PRO A 244 -15.42 10.24 13.09
N THR A 245 -14.28 10.11 13.78
CA THR A 245 -14.10 9.10 14.82
C THR A 245 -13.53 9.72 16.09
N VAL A 246 -14.03 9.27 17.22
CA VAL A 246 -13.58 9.62 18.57
C VAL A 246 -13.10 8.37 19.25
N PHE A 247 -11.85 8.34 19.65
CA PHE A 247 -11.23 7.26 20.42
C PHE A 247 -11.13 7.66 21.89
N ALA A 248 -11.56 6.80 22.78
CA ALA A 248 -11.39 6.95 24.22
C ALA A 248 -10.85 5.66 24.83
N HIS A 249 -10.33 5.75 26.05
CA HIS A 249 -10.00 4.54 26.80
C HIS A 249 -11.22 3.65 26.94
N TYR A 250 -11.07 2.33 26.74
CA TYR A 250 -12.18 1.38 26.71
C TYR A 250 -13.11 1.51 27.94
N ASP A 251 -12.54 1.54 29.15
CA ASP A 251 -13.32 1.63 30.38
C ASP A 251 -14.06 2.96 30.50
N ALA A 252 -13.41 4.08 30.14
CA ALA A 252 -14.05 5.40 30.10
C ALA A 252 -15.16 5.46 29.04
N ALA A 253 -14.93 4.90 27.85
CA ALA A 253 -15.91 4.88 26.76
C ALA A 253 -17.16 4.10 27.13
N ARG A 254 -16.99 2.91 27.73
CA ARG A 254 -18.09 2.03 28.17
C ARG A 254 -19.05 2.71 29.15
N VAL A 255 -18.50 3.54 30.04
CA VAL A 255 -19.31 4.24 31.06
C VAL A 255 -19.92 5.54 30.52
N SER A 256 -19.20 6.24 29.66
CA SER A 256 -19.51 7.61 29.28
C SER A 256 -20.28 7.74 27.97
N PHE A 257 -20.13 6.76 27.05
CA PHE A 257 -20.81 6.82 25.75
C PHE A 257 -21.96 5.83 25.69
N PRO A 258 -23.17 6.31 25.39
CA PRO A 258 -24.33 5.43 25.24
C PRO A 258 -24.23 4.62 23.94
N GLY A 259 -24.89 3.48 23.91
CA GLY A 259 -24.98 2.67 22.68
C GLY A 259 -23.70 2.01 22.25
N MET A 260 -22.69 1.87 23.14
CA MET A 260 -21.52 1.07 22.87
C MET A 260 -21.89 -0.40 22.73
N GLY A 261 -21.49 -1.02 21.61
CA GLY A 261 -21.74 -2.42 21.33
C GLY A 261 -20.94 -3.37 22.22
N SER A 262 -21.22 -4.66 22.09
CA SER A 262 -20.48 -5.72 22.80
C SER A 262 -18.99 -5.65 22.44
N PRO A 263 -18.09 -5.80 23.42
CA PRO A 263 -16.67 -5.71 23.16
C PRO A 263 -16.14 -6.92 22.35
N SER A 264 -15.20 -6.65 21.49
CA SER A 264 -14.31 -7.63 20.85
C SER A 264 -12.87 -7.42 21.31
N MET A 265 -12.01 -8.42 21.13
CA MET A 265 -10.60 -8.31 21.45
C MET A 265 -9.78 -8.40 20.18
N PHE A 266 -8.91 -7.41 19.96
CA PHE A 266 -7.83 -7.51 18.99
C PHE A 266 -6.59 -8.04 19.68
N ALA A 267 -5.98 -9.07 19.10
CA ALA A 267 -4.75 -9.69 19.60
C ALA A 267 -3.74 -9.84 18.47
N TRP A 268 -2.57 -9.21 18.60
CA TRP A 268 -1.49 -9.38 17.65
C TRP A 268 -0.57 -10.52 18.13
N VAL A 269 -0.63 -11.65 17.43
CA VAL A 269 -0.01 -12.91 17.89
C VAL A 269 1.31 -13.26 17.21
N GLY A 270 1.72 -12.53 16.17
CA GLY A 270 2.93 -12.83 15.41
C GLY A 270 2.75 -14.02 14.44
N THR A 271 3.59 -14.07 13.42
CA THR A 271 3.46 -15.01 12.29
C THR A 271 3.75 -16.47 12.65
N GLU A 272 4.64 -16.72 13.61
CA GLU A 272 5.06 -18.09 13.94
C GLU A 272 3.96 -18.93 14.62
N ASN A 273 3.01 -18.28 15.30
CA ASN A 273 1.99 -18.94 16.11
C ASN A 273 0.56 -18.68 15.61
N ALA A 274 0.40 -18.11 14.42
CA ALA A 274 -0.87 -17.63 13.91
C ALA A 274 -1.95 -18.70 13.86
N ASP A 275 -1.68 -19.82 13.23
CA ASP A 275 -2.64 -20.92 13.05
C ASP A 275 -3.02 -21.55 14.40
N GLN A 276 -2.04 -21.76 15.25
CA GLN A 276 -2.28 -22.30 16.59
C GLN A 276 -3.10 -21.32 17.44
N ALA A 277 -2.80 -20.02 17.38
CA ALA A 277 -3.53 -18.99 18.11
C ALA A 277 -4.98 -18.89 17.63
N ARG A 278 -5.22 -19.02 16.31
CA ARG A 278 -6.55 -19.00 15.70
C ARG A 278 -7.45 -20.11 16.22
N GLU A 279 -6.89 -21.28 16.52
CA GLU A 279 -7.64 -22.40 17.11
C GLU A 279 -7.77 -22.32 18.63
N THR A 280 -6.71 -21.90 19.32
CA THR A 280 -6.63 -21.99 20.77
C THR A 280 -7.26 -20.81 21.49
N LEU A 281 -7.08 -19.57 21.01
CA LEU A 281 -7.56 -18.35 21.69
C LEU A 281 -9.09 -18.30 21.82
N PRO A 282 -9.88 -18.58 20.76
CA PRO A 282 -11.34 -18.55 20.91
C PRO A 282 -11.86 -19.59 21.88
N ARG A 283 -11.26 -20.80 21.88
CA ARG A 283 -11.62 -21.85 22.85
C ARG A 283 -11.25 -21.46 24.29
N ALA A 284 -10.07 -20.86 24.47
CA ALA A 284 -9.62 -20.38 25.77
C ALA A 284 -10.51 -19.26 26.30
N LEU A 285 -10.88 -18.28 25.46
CA LEU A 285 -11.81 -17.20 25.85
C LEU A 285 -13.19 -17.75 26.18
N ALA A 286 -13.73 -18.65 25.36
CA ALA A 286 -15.02 -19.31 25.66
C ALA A 286 -14.99 -20.06 26.98
N SER A 287 -13.89 -20.75 27.29
CA SER A 287 -13.71 -21.47 28.57
C SER A 287 -13.64 -20.50 29.77
N ILE A 288 -13.10 -19.32 29.64
CA ILE A 288 -13.08 -18.29 30.69
C ILE A 288 -14.47 -17.69 30.91
N LEU A 289 -15.21 -17.47 29.81
CA LEU A 289 -16.57 -16.92 29.87
C LEU A 289 -17.62 -17.92 30.43
N GLY A 290 -17.36 -19.21 30.28
CA GLY A 290 -18.25 -20.26 30.78
C GLY A 290 -19.31 -20.74 29.79
N GLU A 291 -20.27 -21.52 30.27
CA GLU A 291 -21.33 -22.09 29.44
C GLU A 291 -22.22 -21.03 28.80
N GLY A 292 -22.61 -21.26 27.54
CA GLY A 292 -23.49 -20.38 26.80
C GLY A 292 -22.75 -19.30 25.99
N TRP A 293 -21.42 -19.33 25.94
CA TRP A 293 -20.63 -18.42 25.11
C TRP A 293 -19.95 -19.15 23.97
N LYS A 294 -20.02 -18.56 22.78
CA LYS A 294 -19.23 -18.91 21.61
C LYS A 294 -18.34 -17.74 21.26
N VAL A 295 -17.13 -18.02 20.80
CA VAL A 295 -16.21 -16.99 20.37
C VAL A 295 -15.87 -17.27 18.91
N SER A 296 -16.27 -16.35 18.03
CA SER A 296 -15.84 -16.36 16.63
C SER A 296 -14.52 -15.62 16.51
N VAL A 297 -13.69 -16.04 15.54
CA VAL A 297 -12.42 -15.41 15.23
C VAL A 297 -12.45 -14.92 13.79
N SER A 298 -12.02 -13.69 13.59
CA SER A 298 -11.84 -13.09 12.26
C SER A 298 -10.48 -12.40 12.20
N GLY A 299 -10.01 -12.06 11.00
CA GLY A 299 -8.68 -11.46 10.82
C GLY A 299 -7.56 -12.48 10.73
N GLY A 300 -6.37 -12.04 10.45
CA GLY A 300 -5.19 -12.89 10.25
C GLY A 300 -5.12 -13.61 8.91
N GLU A 301 -6.13 -13.44 8.04
CA GLU A 301 -6.21 -14.07 6.71
C GLU A 301 -5.63 -13.21 5.60
N HIS A 302 -4.82 -12.21 5.94
CA HIS A 302 -4.30 -11.23 4.98
C HIS A 302 -3.49 -11.84 3.84
N GLU A 303 -2.99 -13.07 4.01
CA GLU A 303 -2.20 -13.70 2.96
C GLU A 303 -3.06 -14.18 1.78
N ASP A 304 -4.29 -14.66 2.04
CA ASP A 304 -5.05 -15.36 0.98
C ASP A 304 -5.94 -14.43 0.14
N ILE A 305 -6.71 -13.53 0.75
CA ILE A 305 -7.66 -12.68 -0.02
C ILE A 305 -6.91 -11.56 -0.77
N GLY A 306 -5.86 -11.02 -0.17
CA GLY A 306 -5.00 -10.02 -0.79
C GLY A 306 -4.16 -10.62 -1.92
N GLU A 307 -3.56 -11.78 -1.76
CA GLU A 307 -2.64 -12.37 -2.74
C GLU A 307 -3.36 -12.77 -4.05
N GLU A 308 -4.55 -13.29 -4.02
CA GLU A 308 -5.29 -13.66 -5.24
C GLU A 308 -5.73 -12.43 -6.04
N GLN A 309 -6.27 -11.40 -5.39
CA GLN A 309 -6.63 -10.15 -6.05
C GLN A 309 -5.40 -9.35 -6.50
N LEU A 310 -4.35 -9.31 -5.66
CA LEU A 310 -3.09 -8.67 -5.98
C LEU A 310 -2.35 -9.43 -7.07
N GLY A 311 -2.43 -10.76 -7.10
CA GLY A 311 -1.91 -11.61 -8.18
C GLY A 311 -2.56 -11.28 -9.52
N THR A 312 -3.87 -11.04 -9.53
CA THR A 312 -4.60 -10.63 -10.75
C THR A 312 -4.12 -9.27 -11.26
N ILE A 313 -3.99 -8.27 -10.39
CA ILE A 313 -3.47 -6.95 -10.75
C ILE A 313 -2.03 -7.06 -11.26
N SER A 314 -1.18 -7.81 -10.58
CA SER A 314 0.21 -8.06 -10.99
C SER A 314 0.29 -8.72 -12.38
N ASN A 315 -0.58 -9.69 -12.66
CA ASN A 315 -0.65 -10.34 -13.96
C ASN A 315 -1.06 -9.38 -15.08
N VAL A 316 -2.04 -8.51 -14.83
CA VAL A 316 -2.46 -7.48 -15.79
C VAL A 316 -1.31 -6.50 -16.07
N ILE A 317 -0.62 -6.05 -15.03
CA ILE A 317 0.57 -5.18 -15.14
C ILE A 317 1.66 -5.86 -15.95
N MET A 318 1.93 -7.15 -15.71
CA MET A 318 2.92 -7.94 -16.44
C MET A 318 2.56 -8.09 -17.92
N VAL A 319 1.30 -8.31 -18.25
CA VAL A 319 0.82 -8.39 -19.63
C VAL A 319 0.96 -7.05 -20.36
N ILE A 320 0.52 -5.96 -19.75
CA ILE A 320 0.66 -4.60 -20.32
C ILE A 320 2.14 -4.25 -20.52
N GLY A 321 2.96 -4.48 -19.49
CA GLY A 321 4.41 -4.28 -19.55
C GLY A 321 5.06 -5.13 -20.65
N GLY A 322 4.66 -6.38 -20.78
CA GLY A 322 5.13 -7.29 -21.82
C GLY A 322 4.79 -6.79 -23.24
N ILE A 323 3.59 -6.27 -23.46
CA ILE A 323 3.19 -5.67 -24.74
C ILE A 323 4.06 -4.46 -25.08
N ILE A 324 4.27 -3.55 -24.12
CA ILE A 324 5.09 -2.34 -24.29
C ILE A 324 6.53 -2.74 -24.67
N VAL A 325 7.07 -3.71 -23.92
CA VAL A 325 8.41 -4.28 -24.17
C VAL A 325 8.51 -4.89 -25.56
N PHE A 326 7.53 -5.68 -25.95
CA PHE A 326 7.50 -6.32 -27.25
C PHE A 326 7.48 -5.31 -28.40
N LEU A 327 6.68 -4.24 -28.29
CA LEU A 327 6.66 -3.16 -29.28
C LEU A 327 8.02 -2.41 -29.34
N GLY A 328 8.64 -2.14 -28.19
CA GLY A 328 9.98 -1.56 -28.13
C GLY A 328 11.04 -2.46 -28.76
N ALA A 329 10.97 -3.78 -28.53
CA ALA A 329 11.85 -4.77 -29.11
C ALA A 329 11.73 -4.85 -30.64
N LEU A 330 10.50 -4.81 -31.19
CA LEU A 330 10.26 -4.78 -32.64
C LEU A 330 10.85 -3.51 -33.27
N GLY A 331 10.71 -2.35 -32.62
CA GLY A 331 11.32 -1.10 -33.06
C GLY A 331 12.85 -1.20 -33.12
N LEU A 332 13.47 -1.72 -32.07
CA LEU A 332 14.91 -1.94 -32.01
C LEU A 332 15.40 -2.90 -33.09
N LEU A 333 14.72 -4.04 -33.26
CA LEU A 333 15.06 -5.05 -34.26
C LEU A 333 15.04 -4.47 -35.67
N ASN A 334 14.00 -3.71 -36.01
CA ASN A 334 13.90 -3.08 -37.34
C ASN A 334 15.08 -2.14 -37.60
N VAL A 335 15.41 -1.28 -36.64
CA VAL A 335 16.54 -0.35 -36.77
C VAL A 335 17.87 -1.11 -36.86
N ALA A 336 18.08 -2.14 -36.03
CA ALA A 336 19.30 -2.93 -36.03
C ALA A 336 19.54 -3.66 -37.36
N ILE A 337 18.49 -4.22 -37.98
CA ILE A 337 18.58 -4.85 -39.29
C ILE A 337 18.96 -3.82 -40.38
N VAL A 338 18.35 -2.65 -40.37
CA VAL A 338 18.65 -1.57 -41.31
C VAL A 338 20.10 -1.10 -41.16
N THR A 339 20.57 -0.95 -39.92
CA THR A 339 21.94 -0.53 -39.62
C THR A 339 22.98 -1.54 -40.15
N VAL A 340 22.76 -2.85 -39.95
CA VAL A 340 23.66 -3.89 -40.49
C VAL A 340 23.70 -3.85 -42.03
N ARG A 341 22.56 -3.69 -42.69
CA ARG A 341 22.48 -3.55 -44.16
C ARG A 341 23.27 -2.34 -44.67
N GLN A 342 23.28 -1.24 -43.94
CA GLN A 342 24.02 -0.03 -44.34
C GLN A 342 25.56 -0.17 -44.12
N ARG A 343 25.97 -1.04 -43.16
CA ARG A 343 27.38 -1.30 -42.82
C ARG A 343 27.96 -2.53 -43.49
N VAL A 344 27.30 -3.14 -44.51
CA VAL A 344 27.75 -4.35 -45.20
C VAL A 344 29.16 -4.18 -45.72
N ARG A 345 29.49 -3.03 -46.33
CA ARG A 345 30.83 -2.74 -46.88
C ARG A 345 31.89 -2.69 -45.79
N GLU A 346 31.63 -2.05 -44.67
CA GLU A 346 32.57 -1.94 -43.54
C GLU A 346 32.86 -3.33 -42.92
N ILE A 347 31.78 -4.10 -42.66
CA ILE A 347 31.88 -5.46 -42.14
C ILE A 347 32.66 -6.38 -43.10
N GLY A 348 32.40 -6.23 -44.40
CA GLY A 348 33.12 -7.00 -45.44
C GLY A 348 34.60 -6.67 -45.50
N ILE A 349 34.99 -5.40 -45.41
CA ILE A 349 36.39 -4.97 -45.36
C ILE A 349 37.08 -5.52 -44.10
N ARG A 350 36.47 -5.40 -42.92
CA ARG A 350 37.02 -5.96 -41.67
C ARG A 350 37.27 -7.48 -41.80
N ARG A 351 36.37 -8.22 -42.45
CA ARG A 351 36.52 -9.65 -42.71
C ARG A 351 37.58 -9.96 -43.77
N ALA A 352 37.73 -9.15 -44.81
CA ALA A 352 38.76 -9.31 -45.82
C ALA A 352 40.16 -9.09 -45.26
N VAL A 353 40.34 -8.21 -44.28
CA VAL A 353 41.60 -7.94 -43.55
C VAL A 353 41.87 -9.00 -42.44
N GLY A 354 41.02 -10.03 -42.30
CA GLY A 354 41.26 -11.17 -41.42
C GLY A 354 40.47 -11.18 -40.08
N ALA A 355 39.46 -10.36 -39.92
CA ALA A 355 38.62 -10.45 -38.73
C ALA A 355 37.81 -11.75 -38.70
N SER A 356 37.87 -12.48 -37.58
CA SER A 356 37.12 -13.72 -37.40
C SER A 356 35.62 -13.46 -37.32
N ALA A 357 34.79 -14.40 -37.79
CA ALA A 357 33.36 -14.34 -37.73
C ALA A 357 32.83 -14.14 -36.27
N LYS A 358 33.48 -14.76 -35.29
CA LYS A 358 33.16 -14.59 -33.87
C LYS A 358 33.37 -13.15 -33.41
N ARG A 359 34.46 -12.50 -33.84
CA ARG A 359 34.75 -11.10 -33.45
C ARG A 359 33.69 -10.14 -34.02
N VAL A 360 33.27 -10.35 -35.26
CA VAL A 360 32.21 -9.56 -35.89
C VAL A 360 30.89 -9.77 -35.18
N PHE A 361 30.55 -11.03 -34.87
CA PHE A 361 29.33 -11.35 -34.09
C PHE A 361 29.29 -10.59 -32.74
N PHE A 362 30.37 -10.77 -31.94
CA PHE A 362 30.41 -10.14 -30.61
C PHE A 362 30.43 -8.61 -30.69
N ALA A 363 31.05 -8.01 -31.70
CA ALA A 363 31.01 -6.55 -31.85
C ALA A 363 29.58 -6.03 -32.06
N VAL A 364 28.84 -6.59 -33.02
CA VAL A 364 27.47 -6.19 -33.34
C VAL A 364 26.50 -6.54 -32.17
N PHE A 365 26.71 -7.71 -31.55
CA PHE A 365 25.91 -8.14 -30.39
C PHE A 365 26.10 -7.20 -29.21
N MET A 366 27.36 -6.89 -28.84
CA MET A 366 27.65 -6.00 -27.71
C MET A 366 27.21 -4.55 -27.98
N GLU A 367 27.27 -4.09 -29.23
CA GLU A 367 26.73 -2.77 -29.62
C GLU A 367 25.25 -2.68 -29.22
N SER A 368 24.45 -3.70 -29.53
CA SER A 368 23.02 -3.74 -29.15
C SER A 368 22.80 -3.80 -27.62
N VAL A 369 23.57 -4.63 -26.92
CA VAL A 369 23.47 -4.80 -25.46
C VAL A 369 23.83 -3.50 -24.72
N VAL A 370 24.94 -2.87 -25.11
CA VAL A 370 25.38 -1.61 -24.49
C VAL A 370 24.40 -0.48 -24.77
N ALA A 371 23.90 -0.39 -26.00
CA ALA A 371 22.94 0.64 -26.38
C ALA A 371 21.64 0.52 -25.57
N THR A 372 21.13 -0.70 -25.40
CA THR A 372 19.90 -0.93 -24.61
C THR A 372 20.13 -0.82 -23.12
N PHE A 373 21.30 -1.16 -22.60
CA PHE A 373 21.67 -0.89 -21.21
C PHE A 373 21.64 0.61 -20.91
N VAL A 374 22.26 1.43 -21.75
CA VAL A 374 22.28 2.89 -21.60
C VAL A 374 20.84 3.46 -21.73
N ALA A 375 20.09 2.97 -22.72
CA ALA A 375 18.68 3.34 -22.88
C ALA A 375 17.84 2.96 -21.65
N GLY A 376 18.13 1.80 -21.06
CA GLY A 376 17.50 1.32 -19.83
C GLY A 376 17.75 2.26 -18.64
N VAL A 377 19.01 2.64 -18.42
CA VAL A 377 19.36 3.57 -17.33
C VAL A 377 18.69 4.93 -17.53
N ILE A 378 18.67 5.45 -18.76
CA ILE A 378 17.99 6.71 -19.07
C ILE A 378 16.47 6.59 -18.87
N GLY A 379 15.86 5.49 -19.36
CA GLY A 379 14.43 5.21 -19.24
C GLY A 379 14.00 5.10 -17.78
N VAL A 380 14.75 4.39 -16.96
CA VAL A 380 14.53 4.31 -15.51
C VAL A 380 14.66 5.70 -14.85
N GLY A 381 15.66 6.49 -15.23
CA GLY A 381 15.82 7.86 -14.74
C GLY A 381 14.59 8.73 -15.03
N ILE A 382 14.05 8.62 -16.25
CA ILE A 382 12.80 9.31 -16.64
C ILE A 382 11.63 8.79 -15.80
N ALA A 383 11.51 7.47 -15.60
CA ALA A 383 10.46 6.87 -14.80
C ALA A 383 10.47 7.39 -13.35
N VAL A 384 11.65 7.46 -12.72
CA VAL A 384 11.82 8.03 -11.38
C VAL A 384 11.31 9.46 -11.31
N VAL A 385 11.68 10.30 -12.29
CA VAL A 385 11.23 11.70 -12.33
C VAL A 385 9.72 11.78 -12.53
N VAL A 386 9.17 11.02 -13.47
CA VAL A 386 7.72 11.03 -13.74
C VAL A 386 6.92 10.60 -12.51
N VAL A 387 7.27 9.47 -11.89
CA VAL A 387 6.54 8.95 -10.70
C VAL A 387 6.60 9.95 -9.54
N ARG A 388 7.73 10.67 -9.37
CA ARG A 388 7.87 11.67 -8.30
C ARG A 388 6.92 12.86 -8.46
N PHE A 389 6.58 13.25 -9.69
CA PHE A 389 5.68 14.37 -9.98
C PHE A 389 4.23 13.93 -10.23
N LEU A 390 3.95 12.64 -10.21
CA LEU A 390 2.60 12.13 -10.38
C LEU A 390 1.76 12.43 -9.13
N PRO A 391 0.55 12.95 -9.27
CA PRO A 391 -0.37 13.13 -8.14
C PRO A 391 -0.94 11.76 -7.74
N LEU A 392 -0.20 11.01 -6.89
CA LEU A 392 -0.57 9.66 -6.46
C LEU A 392 -1.94 9.61 -5.76
N GLU A 393 -2.29 10.68 -5.03
CA GLU A 393 -3.59 10.81 -4.38
C GLU A 393 -4.75 10.82 -5.38
N ALA A 394 -4.58 11.40 -6.58
CA ALA A 394 -5.59 11.37 -7.63
C ALA A 394 -5.78 9.97 -8.23
N LEU A 395 -4.82 9.07 -8.03
CA LEU A 395 -4.88 7.65 -8.41
C LEU A 395 -5.38 6.76 -7.26
N ASN A 396 -5.88 7.35 -6.17
CA ASN A 396 -6.25 6.64 -4.93
C ASN A 396 -5.09 5.84 -4.29
N ILE A 397 -3.84 6.19 -4.59
CA ILE A 397 -2.66 5.61 -3.95
C ILE A 397 -2.34 6.48 -2.74
N THR A 398 -2.87 6.09 -1.58
CA THR A 398 -2.64 6.78 -0.32
C THR A 398 -1.57 6.04 0.46
N LEU A 399 -0.39 6.65 0.54
CA LEU A 399 0.73 6.15 1.31
C LEU A 399 0.98 7.03 2.53
N SER A 400 1.39 6.42 3.62
CA SER A 400 1.63 7.12 4.89
C SER A 400 2.73 8.18 4.81
N ASP A 401 3.75 7.94 3.97
CA ASP A 401 4.86 8.84 3.69
C ASP A 401 5.09 8.96 2.18
N THR A 402 5.82 10.00 1.73
CA THR A 402 6.26 10.10 0.33
C THR A 402 7.11 8.88 -0.02
N PRO A 403 6.61 7.98 -0.89
CA PRO A 403 7.29 6.73 -1.14
C PRO A 403 8.62 6.96 -1.85
N ALA A 404 9.64 6.23 -1.43
CA ALA A 404 10.83 6.08 -2.25
C ALA A 404 10.47 5.29 -3.51
N PHE A 405 11.10 5.64 -4.64
CA PHE A 405 10.91 4.88 -5.88
C PHE A 405 11.29 3.40 -5.64
N PRO A 406 10.45 2.42 -6.05
CA PRO A 406 10.73 1.01 -5.81
C PRO A 406 12.03 0.56 -6.49
N ALA A 407 13.04 0.15 -5.70
CA ALA A 407 14.32 -0.30 -6.23
C ALA A 407 14.17 -1.54 -7.13
N GLY A 408 13.20 -2.40 -6.82
CA GLY A 408 12.83 -3.57 -7.64
C GLY A 408 12.44 -3.17 -9.06
N ALA A 409 11.59 -2.16 -9.23
CA ALA A 409 11.17 -1.65 -10.53
C ALA A 409 12.35 -1.07 -11.33
N ALA A 410 13.26 -0.34 -10.67
CA ALA A 410 14.46 0.20 -11.31
C ALA A 410 15.38 -0.91 -11.85
N ILE A 411 15.68 -1.91 -11.01
CA ILE A 411 16.52 -3.05 -11.39
C ILE A 411 15.86 -3.85 -12.51
N ALA A 412 14.56 -4.12 -12.40
CA ALA A 412 13.80 -4.82 -13.42
C ALA A 412 13.82 -4.08 -14.76
N GLY A 413 13.63 -2.76 -14.78
CA GLY A 413 13.68 -1.94 -15.98
C GLY A 413 15.02 -2.05 -16.72
N VAL A 414 16.14 -1.92 -16.00
CA VAL A 414 17.49 -2.07 -16.59
C VAL A 414 17.76 -3.51 -17.04
N ALA A 415 17.37 -4.51 -16.24
CA ALA A 415 17.57 -5.91 -16.57
C ALA A 415 16.79 -6.32 -17.82
N ILE A 416 15.53 -5.93 -17.92
CA ILE A 416 14.67 -6.24 -19.06
C ILE A 416 15.16 -5.54 -20.31
N SER A 417 15.53 -4.24 -20.26
CA SER A 417 16.07 -3.53 -21.42
C SER A 417 17.33 -4.17 -21.95
N THR A 418 18.23 -4.58 -21.06
CA THR A 418 19.48 -5.26 -21.42
C THR A 418 19.21 -6.63 -22.03
N SER A 419 18.25 -7.38 -21.49
CA SER A 419 17.83 -8.69 -22.01
C SER A 419 17.22 -8.57 -23.40
N ILE A 420 16.40 -7.54 -23.64
CA ILE A 420 15.85 -7.24 -24.97
C ILE A 420 16.97 -6.94 -25.96
N GLY A 421 17.94 -6.12 -25.57
CA GLY A 421 19.11 -5.81 -26.39
C GLY A 421 19.91 -7.04 -26.76
N ALA A 422 20.08 -7.97 -25.82
CA ALA A 422 20.74 -9.24 -26.07
C ALA A 422 19.93 -10.09 -27.05
N LEU A 423 18.64 -10.29 -26.84
CA LEU A 423 17.76 -11.09 -27.69
C LEU A 423 17.65 -10.50 -29.10
N CYS A 424 17.35 -9.20 -29.20
CA CYS A 424 17.22 -8.51 -30.49
C CYS A 424 18.57 -8.35 -31.22
N GLY A 425 19.67 -8.29 -30.47
CA GLY A 425 21.03 -8.17 -31.02
C GLY A 425 21.55 -9.46 -31.70
N ILE A 426 21.00 -10.63 -31.34
CA ILE A 426 21.41 -11.92 -31.94
C ILE A 426 21.12 -11.94 -33.45
N ILE A 427 19.93 -11.52 -33.87
CA ILE A 427 19.52 -11.58 -35.29
C ILE A 427 20.42 -10.72 -36.18
N PRO A 428 20.66 -9.43 -35.92
CA PRO A 428 21.59 -8.62 -36.74
C PRO A 428 23.04 -9.11 -36.64
N ALA A 429 23.47 -9.61 -35.48
CA ALA A 429 24.82 -10.17 -35.33
C ALA A 429 25.01 -11.42 -36.19
N LEU A 430 24.04 -12.31 -36.28
CA LEU A 430 24.05 -13.47 -37.17
C LEU A 430 24.00 -13.04 -38.66
N ALA A 431 23.22 -12.02 -39.00
CA ALA A 431 23.16 -11.47 -40.35
C ALA A 431 24.53 -10.89 -40.76
N ALA A 432 25.20 -10.17 -39.85
CA ALA A 432 26.53 -9.60 -40.09
C ALA A 432 27.59 -10.67 -40.37
N VAL A 433 27.53 -11.82 -39.69
CA VAL A 433 28.45 -12.94 -39.90
C VAL A 433 28.27 -13.60 -41.28
N ARG A 434 27.09 -13.59 -41.86
CA ARG A 434 26.78 -14.18 -43.16
C ARG A 434 27.25 -13.36 -44.35
N ILE A 435 27.70 -12.12 -44.16
CA ILE A 435 28.21 -11.25 -45.20
C ILE A 435 29.54 -11.83 -45.73
N LYS A 436 29.60 -12.14 -47.04
CA LYS A 436 30.81 -12.62 -47.67
C LYS A 436 31.73 -11.44 -48.04
N PRO A 437 33.05 -11.52 -47.86
CA PRO A 437 33.98 -10.43 -48.23
C PRO A 437 33.86 -10.00 -49.70
N ILE A 438 33.56 -10.93 -50.60
CA ILE A 438 33.41 -10.65 -52.02
C ILE A 438 32.18 -9.80 -52.36
N ASP A 439 31.10 -9.93 -51.59
CA ASP A 439 29.87 -9.15 -51.76
C ASP A 439 30.07 -7.68 -51.37
N ALA A 440 31.00 -7.41 -50.42
CA ALA A 440 31.33 -6.06 -49.96
C ALA A 440 32.19 -5.25 -50.92
N ILE A 441 32.90 -5.93 -51.86
CA ILE A 441 33.75 -5.27 -52.87
C ILE A 441 32.94 -4.97 -54.15
N ARG A 442 31.83 -5.67 -54.37
CA ARG A 442 31.01 -5.57 -55.57
C ARG A 442 29.96 -4.45 -55.52
N TYR A 443 29.70 -3.90 -54.35
CA TYR A 443 28.87 -2.72 -54.09
C TYR A 443 29.77 -1.56 -53.64
#